data_f67acfc0688c18b36acd3d38960fc512
#
_entry.id   f67acfc0688c18b36acd3d38960fc512
#
_cell.length_a   1.000
_cell.length_b   1.000
_cell.length_c   1.000
_cell.angle_alpha   90.00
_cell.angle_beta   90.00
_cell.angle_gamma   90.00
#
_symmetry.space_group_name_H-M   'P 1'
#
loop_
_entity.id
_entity.type
_entity.pdbx_description
1 polymer ?
#
loop_
_entity_poly.entity_id
_entity_poly.type
_entity_poly.pdbx_seq_one_letter_code
_entity_poly.pdbx_strand_id
1 'polypeptide(L)' 'MTDGAQIAYYIWNQDLKLSHVAKVLGISTSTLKNKLSGKTDFKVSEADTLSALLGLTPAQRDLCFFCGGRR' A
#
# COMPACT_ATOMS: atom_id res chain seq x y z
N MET A 1 1.15 9.81 -6.53
CA MET A 1 0.72 9.94 -5.13
C MET A 1 -0.07 8.73 -4.69
N THR A 2 0.15 8.28 -3.47
CA THR A 2 -0.46 7.06 -2.97
C THR A 2 -1.75 7.37 -2.20
N ASP A 3 -2.77 6.54 -2.41
CA ASP A 3 -4.00 6.63 -1.63
C ASP A 3 -3.94 5.61 -0.48
N GLY A 4 -3.46 6.06 0.65
CA GLY A 4 -3.28 5.19 1.83
C GLY A 4 -4.59 4.63 2.37
N ALA A 5 -5.68 5.38 2.23
CA ALA A 5 -6.99 4.91 2.70
C ALA A 5 -7.48 3.72 1.88
N GLN A 6 -7.27 3.75 0.57
CA GLN A 6 -7.62 2.63 -0.29
C GLN A 6 -6.80 1.39 0.06
N ILE A 7 -5.50 1.58 0.27
CA ILE A 7 -4.61 0.47 0.62
C ILE A 7 -5.03 -0.13 1.95
N ALA A 8 -5.29 0.69 2.95
CA ALA A 8 -5.73 0.23 4.26
C ALA A 8 -7.05 -0.56 4.15
N TYR A 9 -7.96 -0.10 3.30
CA TYR A 9 -9.21 -0.80 3.05
C TYR A 9 -8.96 -2.23 2.54
N TYR A 10 -8.08 -2.37 1.56
CA TYR A 10 -7.77 -3.70 1.02
C TYR A 10 -7.08 -4.59 2.06
N ILE A 11 -6.21 -4.02 2.89
CA ILE A 11 -5.55 -4.77 3.96
C ILE A 11 -6.58 -5.30 4.94
N TRP A 12 -7.49 -4.43 5.39
CA TRP A 12 -8.51 -4.84 6.33
C TRP A 12 -9.48 -5.84 5.72
N ASN A 13 -9.85 -5.63 4.46
CA ASN A 13 -10.81 -6.49 3.80
C ASN A 13 -10.30 -7.93 3.66
N GLN A 14 -8.99 -8.12 3.67
CA GLN A 14 -8.38 -9.43 3.57
C GLN A 14 -7.89 -9.96 4.92
N ASP A 15 -8.27 -9.31 6.01
CA ASP A 15 -7.90 -9.72 7.37
C ASP A 15 -6.39 -9.79 7.57
N LEU A 16 -5.63 -8.94 6.90
CA LEU A 16 -4.19 -8.91 7.06
C LEU A 16 -3.81 -7.97 8.20
N LYS A 17 -2.79 -8.36 8.96
CA LYS A 17 -2.25 -7.49 10.00
C LYS A 17 -1.21 -6.57 9.42
N LEU A 18 -1.16 -5.34 9.91
CA LEU A 18 -0.15 -4.37 9.46
C LEU A 18 1.27 -4.88 9.70
N SER A 19 1.49 -5.58 10.81
CA SER A 19 2.81 -6.14 11.11
C SER A 19 3.23 -7.16 10.05
N HIS A 20 2.30 -7.96 9.58
CA HIS A 20 2.59 -8.93 8.51
C HIS A 20 2.91 -8.21 7.20
N VAL A 21 2.10 -7.22 6.84
CA VAL A 21 2.32 -6.45 5.62
C VAL A 21 3.69 -5.74 5.66
N ALA A 22 4.01 -5.13 6.79
CA ALA A 22 5.31 -4.47 6.96
C ALA A 22 6.46 -5.46 6.79
N LYS A 23 6.31 -6.65 7.37
CA LYS A 23 7.34 -7.68 7.25
C LYS A 23 7.55 -8.09 5.81
N VAL A 24 6.48 -8.27 5.05
CA VAL A 24 6.56 -8.64 3.64
C VAL A 24 7.27 -7.54 2.85
N LEU A 25 7.03 -6.28 3.20
CA LEU A 25 7.66 -5.15 2.53
C LEU A 25 9.08 -4.88 3.02
N GLY A 26 9.51 -5.52 4.10
CA GLY A 26 10.85 -5.30 4.66
C GLY A 26 11.00 -3.99 5.40
N ILE A 27 9.92 -3.46 5.95
CA ILE A 27 9.91 -2.20 6.70
C ILE A 27 9.26 -2.41 8.06
N SER A 28 9.43 -1.44 8.95
CA SER A 28 8.78 -1.50 10.26
C SER A 28 7.31 -1.15 10.14
N THR A 29 6.52 -1.56 11.13
CA THR A 29 5.10 -1.21 11.19
C THR A 29 4.91 0.31 11.26
N SER A 30 5.78 1.01 12.01
CA SER A 30 5.72 2.46 12.09
C SER A 30 5.94 3.10 10.72
N THR A 31 6.91 2.60 9.96
CA THR A 31 7.17 3.09 8.62
C THR A 31 5.97 2.85 7.70
N LEU A 32 5.35 1.67 7.81
CA LEU A 32 4.16 1.37 7.04
C LEU A 32 3.02 2.33 7.38
N LYS A 33 2.79 2.60 8.66
CA LYS A 33 1.75 3.54 9.08
C LYS A 33 2.01 4.94 8.51
N ASN A 34 3.26 5.38 8.49
CA ASN A 34 3.61 6.68 7.91
C ASN A 34 3.29 6.73 6.42
N LYS A 35 3.56 5.65 5.70
CA LYS A 35 3.25 5.57 4.27
C LYS A 35 1.74 5.57 4.05
N LEU A 36 1.00 4.84 4.87
CA LEU A 36 -0.47 4.79 4.75
C LEU A 36 -1.12 6.13 5.10
N SER A 37 -0.52 6.89 6.00
CA SER A 37 -1.06 8.19 6.39
C SER A 37 -0.68 9.32 5.43
N GLY A 38 0.19 9.03 4.46
CA GLY A 38 0.61 10.01 3.47
C GLY A 38 1.84 10.81 3.84
N LYS A 39 2.47 10.53 4.98
CA LYS A 39 3.69 11.23 5.37
C LYS A 39 4.84 10.92 4.43
N THR A 40 4.92 9.69 3.96
CA THR A 40 5.93 9.26 2.99
C THR A 40 5.24 8.44 1.91
N ASP A 41 5.83 8.40 0.73
CA ASP A 41 5.26 7.60 -0.36
C ASP A 41 5.86 6.21 -0.40
N PHE A 42 5.12 5.29 -1.03
CA PHE A 42 5.65 3.95 -1.30
C PHE A 42 6.62 4.02 -2.48
N LYS A 43 7.67 3.23 -2.40
CA LYS A 43 8.56 3.03 -3.55
C LYS A 43 7.86 2.14 -4.56
N VAL A 44 8.30 2.19 -5.81
CA VAL A 44 7.71 1.36 -6.87
C VAL A 44 7.82 -0.12 -6.50
N SER A 45 8.98 -0.56 -5.99
CA SER A 45 9.16 -1.95 -5.58
C SER A 45 8.20 -2.33 -4.44
N GLU A 46 7.97 -1.42 -3.51
CA GLU A 46 7.02 -1.66 -2.42
C GLU A 46 5.59 -1.75 -2.95
N ALA A 47 5.25 -0.89 -3.88
CA ALA A 47 3.92 -0.90 -4.51
C ALA A 47 3.69 -2.22 -5.25
N ASP A 48 4.69 -2.70 -5.98
CA ASP A 48 4.60 -3.97 -6.68
C ASP A 48 4.40 -5.13 -5.72
N THR A 49 5.19 -5.18 -4.67
CA THR A 49 5.11 -6.24 -3.66
C THR A 49 3.74 -6.22 -2.97
N LEU A 50 3.29 -5.03 -2.58
CA LEU A 50 2.02 -4.89 -1.87
C LEU A 50 0.85 -5.22 -2.80
N SER A 51 0.92 -4.82 -4.06
CA SER A 51 -0.12 -5.16 -5.04
C SER A 51 -0.24 -6.68 -5.22
N ALA A 52 0.89 -7.37 -5.28
CA ALA A 52 0.89 -8.83 -5.37
C ALA A 52 0.31 -9.46 -4.11
N LEU A 53 0.69 -8.95 -2.94
CA LEU A 53 0.19 -9.46 -1.67
C LEU A 53 -1.33 -9.29 -1.56
N LEU A 54 -1.86 -8.16 -1.99
CA LEU A 54 -3.29 -7.87 -1.90
C LEU A 54 -4.08 -8.42 -3.09
N GLY A 55 -3.40 -8.92 -4.12
CA GLY A 55 -4.08 -9.45 -5.30
C GLY A 55 -4.76 -8.37 -6.12
N LEU A 56 -4.18 -7.17 -6.19
CA LEU A 56 -4.78 -6.06 -6.91
C LEU A 56 -4.67 -6.24 -8.43
N THR A 57 -5.74 -5.87 -9.13
CA THR A 57 -5.69 -5.77 -10.61
C THR A 57 -4.87 -4.53 -10.98
N PRO A 58 -4.39 -4.42 -12.23
CA PRO A 58 -3.69 -3.21 -12.66
C PRO A 58 -4.49 -1.93 -12.42
N ALA A 59 -5.81 -1.98 -12.64
CA ALA A 59 -6.67 -0.81 -12.40
C ALA A 59 -6.72 -0.46 -10.91
N GLN A 60 -6.84 -1.46 -10.04
CA GLN A 60 -6.85 -1.23 -8.60
C GLN A 60 -5.51 -0.71 -8.11
N ARG A 61 -4.42 -1.25 -8.65
CA ARG A 61 -3.08 -0.79 -8.32
C ARG A 61 -2.92 0.69 -8.67
N ASP A 62 -3.38 1.09 -9.84
CA ASP A 62 -3.29 2.47 -10.26
C ASP A 62 -4.10 3.38 -9.33
N LEU A 63 -5.29 2.96 -8.92
CA LEU A 63 -6.10 3.74 -7.99
C LEU A 63 -5.42 3.88 -6.64
N CYS A 64 -4.74 2.86 -6.16
CA CYS A 64 -4.10 2.89 -4.86
C CYS A 64 -2.81 3.70 -4.85
N PHE A 65 -2.00 3.58 -5.91
CA PHE A 65 -0.64 4.12 -5.87
C PHE A 65 -0.40 5.30 -6.81
N PHE A 66 -1.21 5.46 -7.81
CA PHE A 66 -0.92 6.48 -8.83
C PHE A 66 -2.07 7.45 -9.11
N CYS A 67 -3.21 7.27 -8.45
CA CYS A 67 -4.39 8.07 -8.78
C CYS A 67 -4.16 9.56 -8.59
N GLY A 68 -3.40 9.96 -7.61
CA GLY A 68 -3.15 11.36 -7.34
C GLY A 68 -2.06 11.97 -8.20
N GLY A 69 -1.32 11.14 -8.89
CA GLY A 69 -0.19 11.60 -9.72
C GLY A 69 -0.56 11.95 -11.12
N ARG A 70 -1.86 11.63 -11.50
CA ARG A 70 -2.24 11.86 -12.82
C ARG A 70 -2.95 12.98 -12.88
N ARG A 71 -2.95 13.56 -13.17
CA ARG A 71 -3.72 14.62 -13.37
C ARG A 71 -3.20 15.50 -13.57
#